data_124d110e6933b7a971c85e38c279fdc9
#
_entry.id   124d110e6933b7a971c85e38c279fdc9
#
_cell.length_a   1.000
_cell.length_b   1.000
_cell.length_c   1.000
_cell.angle_alpha   90.00
_cell.angle_beta   90.00
_cell.angle_gamma   90.00
#
_symmetry.space_group_name_H-M   'P 1'
#
loop_
_entity.id
_entity.type
_entity.pdbx_description
1 polymer ?
#
loop_
_entity_poly.entity_id
_entity_poly.type
_entity_poly.pdbx_seq_one_letter_code
_entity_poly.pdbx_strand_id
1 'polypeptide(L)'
;QEVEGSGTGIIEGKNDDEYLIATNYHVVEGADTLSVAFADGTAAEATVKGFDEEKDLAVVAVSVDDIDSDTKDAISVAKIGSSDDLKVGEQVIAIGNALGYGQSVTTGIVSAKNRRMDSDNNTVTDGSTDDSSTDGVNLIQTDAAINPGNSGGALLNMDGEVVGINSAKLASTEVEGMGYAIAISDVTDILENLMNETARNKLDDEDHGVLGIKGQTVDSQAVQLYDIPSGVYVYQVMDGSAAEKAGLKEKSVITKFEGKTVSSIEQLISYLAYYEPGEEVELTVQVPGGSGYEEETVKVTLDKNTTDEDSDNKDGKKNGKDAEDEESIEDAFGGSGDEDSEDQEEEGSEEDENPFIKYFTEQGLFR
;
A
#
# COMPACT_ATOMS: atom_id res chain seq x y z
N GLN A 1 11.44 17.32 -11.48
CA GLN A 1 10.14 18.02 -11.35
C GLN A 1 9.51 17.49 -10.08
N GLU A 2 9.30 18.35 -9.09
CA GLU A 2 8.47 18.02 -7.94
C GLU A 2 7.06 17.71 -8.47
N VAL A 3 6.53 16.57 -8.10
CA VAL A 3 5.16 16.17 -8.42
C VAL A 3 4.33 16.48 -7.19
N GLU A 4 3.52 17.52 -7.27
CA GLU A 4 2.57 17.83 -6.19
C GLU A 4 1.33 16.96 -6.36
N GLY A 5 1.10 16.04 -5.40
CA GLY A 5 -0.18 15.35 -5.22
C GLY A 5 -1.10 16.16 -4.32
N SER A 6 -2.40 16.05 -4.50
CA SER A 6 -3.38 16.67 -3.62
C SER A 6 -4.59 15.79 -3.39
N GLY A 7 -5.13 15.82 -2.18
CA GLY A 7 -6.33 15.12 -1.77
C GLY A 7 -7.05 15.85 -0.65
N THR A 8 -7.91 15.14 0.02
CA THR A 8 -8.68 15.64 1.18
C THR A 8 -8.49 14.67 2.35
N GLY A 9 -8.73 15.13 3.56
CA GLY A 9 -8.75 14.30 4.75
C GLY A 9 -9.94 14.59 5.64
N ILE A 10 -10.24 13.66 6.52
CA ILE A 10 -11.32 13.73 7.51
C ILE A 10 -10.67 13.76 8.89
N ILE A 11 -10.87 14.83 9.66
CA ILE A 11 -10.41 14.88 11.05
C ILE A 11 -11.29 13.92 11.86
N GLU A 12 -10.75 12.74 12.15
CA GLU A 12 -11.49 11.64 12.77
C GLU A 12 -11.18 11.49 14.27
N GLY A 13 -10.02 12.00 14.68
CA GLY A 13 -9.58 11.93 16.07
C GLY A 13 -8.74 13.13 16.50
N LYS A 14 -8.60 13.22 17.81
CA LYS A 14 -7.69 14.13 18.50
C LYS A 14 -7.27 13.53 19.84
N ASN A 15 -5.99 13.63 20.13
CA ASN A 15 -5.45 13.39 21.46
C ASN A 15 -4.82 14.69 22.01
N ASP A 16 -4.04 14.61 23.09
CA ASP A 16 -3.42 15.78 23.70
C ASP A 16 -2.35 16.41 22.80
N ASP A 17 -1.72 15.62 21.93
CA ASP A 17 -0.56 16.00 21.15
C ASP A 17 -0.87 16.20 19.65
N GLU A 18 -1.89 15.51 19.10
CA GLU A 18 -2.10 15.38 17.66
C GLU A 18 -3.59 15.45 17.25
N TYR A 19 -3.84 16.04 16.09
CA TYR A 19 -5.05 15.79 15.30
C TYR A 19 -4.79 14.62 14.36
N LEU A 20 -5.73 13.67 14.32
CA LEU A 20 -5.66 12.45 13.52
C LEU A 20 -6.63 12.57 12.35
N ILE A 21 -6.09 12.44 11.14
CA ILE A 21 -6.79 12.74 9.89
C ILE A 21 -6.76 11.50 9.00
N ALA A 22 -7.92 10.90 8.77
CA ALA A 22 -8.08 9.80 7.83
C ALA A 22 -8.08 10.32 6.39
N THR A 23 -7.43 9.59 5.48
CA THR A 23 -7.38 9.87 4.04
C THR A 23 -7.14 8.57 3.27
N ASN A 24 -7.04 8.63 1.93
CA ASN A 24 -6.60 7.48 1.15
C ASN A 24 -5.07 7.33 1.15
N TYR A 25 -4.58 6.09 1.04
CA TYR A 25 -3.15 5.80 0.91
C TYR A 25 -2.55 6.46 -0.34
N HIS A 26 -3.20 6.33 -1.51
CA HIS A 26 -2.72 6.92 -2.75
C HIS A 26 -2.58 8.45 -2.72
N VAL A 27 -3.18 9.14 -1.73
CA VAL A 27 -3.02 10.60 -1.53
C VAL A 27 -1.68 10.93 -0.88
N VAL A 28 -1.16 10.04 -0.04
CA VAL A 28 0.10 10.22 0.72
C VAL A 28 1.25 9.37 0.19
N GLU A 29 0.94 8.45 -0.73
CA GLU A 29 1.91 7.55 -1.35
C GLU A 29 3.08 8.30 -1.98
N GLY A 30 4.30 7.90 -1.63
CA GLY A 30 5.51 8.48 -2.21
C GLY A 30 5.82 9.92 -1.82
N ALA A 31 5.03 10.54 -0.93
CA ALA A 31 5.28 11.92 -0.50
C ALA A 31 6.52 12.01 0.41
N ASP A 32 7.48 12.87 0.05
CA ASP A 32 8.62 13.18 0.90
C ASP A 32 8.23 14.15 2.01
N THR A 33 7.27 15.03 1.76
CA THR A 33 6.72 15.99 2.73
C THR A 33 5.21 16.07 2.60
N LEU A 34 4.52 16.16 3.73
CA LEU A 34 3.07 16.29 3.80
C LEU A 34 2.68 17.58 4.50
N SER A 35 1.66 18.24 4.01
CA SER A 35 1.03 19.37 4.70
C SER A 35 -0.49 19.26 4.64
N VAL A 36 -1.15 19.70 5.71
CA VAL A 36 -2.60 19.79 5.81
C VAL A 36 -3.01 21.25 5.79
N ALA A 37 -3.84 21.62 4.82
CA ALA A 37 -4.49 22.92 4.78
C ALA A 37 -5.88 22.83 5.41
N PHE A 38 -6.14 23.67 6.42
CA PHE A 38 -7.43 23.76 7.10
C PHE A 38 -8.41 24.67 6.38
N ALA A 39 -9.68 24.62 6.78
CA ALA A 39 -10.76 25.37 6.11
C ALA A 39 -10.60 26.90 6.20
N ASP A 40 -9.85 27.41 7.17
CA ASP A 40 -9.53 28.82 7.33
C ASP A 40 -8.36 29.29 6.46
N GLY A 41 -7.71 28.36 5.74
CA GLY A 41 -6.57 28.62 4.86
C GLY A 41 -5.21 28.53 5.56
N THR A 42 -5.15 28.20 6.86
CA THR A 42 -3.90 27.88 7.52
C THR A 42 -3.40 26.50 7.09
N ALA A 43 -2.09 26.28 7.16
CA ALA A 43 -1.47 25.02 6.83
C ALA A 43 -0.46 24.61 7.91
N ALA A 44 -0.40 23.33 8.19
CA ALA A 44 0.58 22.74 9.10
C ALA A 44 1.22 21.50 8.46
N GLU A 45 2.45 21.22 8.87
CA GLU A 45 3.15 19.99 8.49
C GLU A 45 2.43 18.78 9.07
N ALA A 46 2.44 17.69 8.32
CA ALA A 46 1.80 16.43 8.73
C ALA A 46 2.77 15.27 8.55
N THR A 47 2.62 14.25 9.39
CA THR A 47 3.38 13.00 9.33
C THR A 47 2.44 11.83 9.12
N VAL A 48 2.92 10.78 8.46
CA VAL A 48 2.15 9.54 8.34
C VAL A 48 2.13 8.85 9.69
N LYS A 49 0.92 8.60 10.20
CA LYS A 49 0.71 7.84 11.43
C LYS A 49 0.73 6.35 11.17
N GLY A 50 0.07 5.96 10.09
CA GLY A 50 -0.01 4.59 9.61
C GLY A 50 -0.80 4.52 8.30
N PHE A 51 -0.66 3.41 7.57
CA PHE A 51 -1.41 3.19 6.34
C PHE A 51 -1.64 1.70 6.07
N ASP A 52 -2.65 1.44 5.25
CA ASP A 52 -2.98 0.15 4.68
C ASP A 52 -3.16 0.35 3.17
N GLU A 53 -2.16 -0.10 2.40
CA GLU A 53 -2.13 0.06 0.95
C GLU A 53 -3.23 -0.76 0.26
N GLU A 54 -3.48 -1.97 0.75
CA GLU A 54 -4.49 -2.87 0.18
C GLU A 54 -5.89 -2.29 0.29
N LYS A 55 -6.17 -1.61 1.40
CA LYS A 55 -7.46 -0.97 1.65
C LYS A 55 -7.52 0.48 1.19
N ASP A 56 -6.43 0.99 0.61
CA ASP A 56 -6.27 2.39 0.19
C ASP A 56 -6.59 3.38 1.31
N LEU A 57 -6.06 3.12 2.51
CA LEU A 57 -6.29 3.94 3.72
C LEU A 57 -4.98 4.46 4.28
N ALA A 58 -5.01 5.68 4.80
CA ALA A 58 -3.94 6.24 5.61
C ALA A 58 -4.49 7.13 6.72
N VAL A 59 -3.73 7.26 7.78
CA VAL A 59 -3.94 8.26 8.82
C VAL A 59 -2.70 9.13 8.88
N VAL A 60 -2.90 10.44 8.80
CA VAL A 60 -1.84 11.44 9.02
C VAL A 60 -2.09 12.17 10.34
N ALA A 61 -1.00 12.55 11.00
CA ALA A 61 -1.01 13.31 12.24
C ALA A 61 -0.51 14.73 11.99
N VAL A 62 -1.17 15.70 12.61
CA VAL A 62 -0.72 17.08 12.70
C VAL A 62 -0.57 17.44 14.16
N SER A 63 0.62 17.91 14.55
CA SER A 63 0.90 18.33 15.92
C SER A 63 -0.06 19.45 16.36
N VAL A 64 -0.63 19.30 17.57
CA VAL A 64 -1.46 20.35 18.15
C VAL A 64 -0.67 21.65 18.32
N ASP A 65 0.62 21.59 18.58
CA ASP A 65 1.47 22.76 18.81
C ASP A 65 1.72 23.58 17.53
N ASP A 66 1.59 22.94 16.35
CA ASP A 66 1.79 23.58 15.04
C ASP A 66 0.54 24.29 14.50
N ILE A 67 -0.58 24.22 15.24
CA ILE A 67 -1.85 24.82 14.88
C ILE A 67 -2.16 25.98 15.82
N ASP A 68 -2.54 27.15 15.26
CA ASP A 68 -2.97 28.32 16.04
C ASP A 68 -4.34 28.13 16.73
N SER A 69 -4.59 29.01 17.75
CA SER A 69 -5.80 28.93 18.55
C SER A 69 -7.07 29.11 17.71
N ASP A 70 -7.04 30.01 16.72
CA ASP A 70 -8.21 30.34 15.92
C ASP A 70 -8.60 29.15 15.02
N THR A 71 -7.60 28.47 14.45
CA THR A 71 -7.79 27.23 13.69
C THR A 71 -8.26 26.10 14.58
N LYS A 72 -7.67 25.94 15.79
CA LYS A 72 -8.12 24.94 16.78
C LYS A 72 -9.60 25.10 17.15
N ASP A 73 -10.05 26.35 17.31
CA ASP A 73 -11.43 26.66 17.64
C ASP A 73 -12.41 26.37 16.48
N ALA A 74 -11.90 26.38 15.25
CA ALA A 74 -12.67 26.07 14.03
C ALA A 74 -12.73 24.56 13.71
N ILE A 75 -11.79 23.74 14.22
CA ILE A 75 -11.73 22.30 13.98
C ILE A 75 -12.80 21.57 14.79
N SER A 76 -13.47 20.65 14.12
CA SER A 76 -14.37 19.68 14.75
C SER A 76 -14.03 18.28 14.28
N VAL A 77 -13.97 17.33 15.21
CA VAL A 77 -13.85 15.90 14.89
C VAL A 77 -15.14 15.44 14.21
N ALA A 78 -15.01 14.72 13.12
CA ALA A 78 -16.12 14.21 12.35
C ALA A 78 -16.92 13.17 13.18
N LYS A 79 -18.22 13.12 12.94
CA LYS A 79 -19.07 12.08 13.51
C LYS A 79 -19.10 10.90 12.53
N ILE A 80 -18.71 9.74 13.00
CA ILE A 80 -18.75 8.51 12.22
C ILE A 80 -20.15 7.91 12.30
N GLY A 81 -20.72 7.60 11.14
CA GLY A 81 -22.01 6.92 10.98
C GLY A 81 -21.83 5.44 10.67
N SER A 82 -22.86 4.84 10.07
CA SER A 82 -22.86 3.43 9.66
C SER A 82 -23.16 3.32 8.18
N SER A 83 -22.25 2.74 7.41
CA SER A 83 -22.48 2.43 5.99
C SER A 83 -23.43 1.23 5.82
N ASP A 84 -23.56 0.38 6.83
CA ASP A 84 -24.43 -0.79 6.81
C ASP A 84 -25.91 -0.39 6.78
N ASP A 85 -26.26 0.70 7.45
CA ASP A 85 -27.62 1.20 7.56
C ASP A 85 -28.11 1.93 6.31
N LEU A 86 -27.20 2.34 5.40
CA LEU A 86 -27.52 3.01 4.15
C LEU A 86 -28.42 2.16 3.25
N LYS A 87 -29.31 2.82 2.51
CA LYS A 87 -30.17 2.18 1.51
C LYS A 87 -29.94 2.80 0.14
N VAL A 88 -30.03 1.97 -0.89
CA VAL A 88 -30.01 2.46 -2.27
C VAL A 88 -31.13 3.46 -2.48
N GLY A 89 -30.79 4.61 -3.07
CA GLY A 89 -31.66 5.76 -3.26
C GLY A 89 -31.62 6.79 -2.12
N GLU A 90 -30.93 6.54 -1.01
CA GLU A 90 -30.70 7.56 0.02
C GLU A 90 -29.75 8.64 -0.46
N GLN A 91 -30.03 9.87 -0.06
CA GLN A 91 -29.22 11.03 -0.42
C GLN A 91 -27.94 11.06 0.36
N VAL A 92 -26.83 11.37 -0.33
CA VAL A 92 -25.51 11.54 0.23
C VAL A 92 -24.84 12.82 -0.24
N ILE A 93 -23.88 13.29 0.53
CA ILE A 93 -23.09 14.50 0.28
C ILE A 93 -21.61 14.12 0.28
N ALA A 94 -20.92 14.40 -0.82
CA ALA A 94 -19.48 14.24 -0.89
C ALA A 94 -18.80 15.59 -0.68
N ILE A 95 -17.80 15.61 0.22
CA ILE A 95 -17.00 16.80 0.53
C ILE A 95 -15.55 16.51 0.17
N GLY A 96 -14.88 17.50 -0.43
CA GLY A 96 -13.46 17.42 -0.75
C GLY A 96 -12.94 18.72 -1.33
N ASN A 97 -11.69 18.71 -1.77
CA ASN A 97 -11.05 19.85 -2.45
C ASN A 97 -10.80 19.51 -3.93
N ALA A 98 -11.90 19.37 -4.69
CA ALA A 98 -11.81 18.96 -6.08
C ALA A 98 -10.90 19.90 -6.90
N LEU A 99 -9.89 19.32 -7.54
CA LEU A 99 -8.92 20.01 -8.41
C LEU A 99 -8.15 21.15 -7.74
N GLY A 100 -8.08 21.20 -6.40
CA GLY A 100 -7.36 22.25 -5.67
C GLY A 100 -8.00 23.63 -5.68
N TYR A 101 -9.27 23.77 -6.15
CA TYR A 101 -9.98 25.04 -6.20
C TYR A 101 -10.64 25.45 -4.87
N GLY A 102 -10.33 24.76 -3.79
CA GLY A 102 -10.94 24.95 -2.48
C GLY A 102 -12.01 23.91 -2.17
N GLN A 103 -12.53 23.97 -0.95
CA GLN A 103 -13.55 23.03 -0.49
C GLN A 103 -14.77 23.01 -1.44
N SER A 104 -15.10 21.85 -1.94
CA SER A 104 -16.24 21.60 -2.82
C SER A 104 -17.20 20.60 -2.17
N VAL A 105 -18.48 20.79 -2.43
CA VAL A 105 -19.56 19.92 -1.94
C VAL A 105 -20.39 19.49 -3.15
N THR A 106 -20.51 18.17 -3.32
CA THR A 106 -21.39 17.58 -4.32
C THR A 106 -22.45 16.73 -3.63
N THR A 107 -23.60 16.53 -4.27
CA THR A 107 -24.68 15.72 -3.72
C THR A 107 -25.17 14.72 -4.75
N GLY A 108 -25.57 13.56 -4.28
CA GLY A 108 -26.11 12.48 -5.07
C GLY A 108 -26.89 11.51 -4.20
N ILE A 109 -27.03 10.30 -4.68
CA ILE A 109 -27.67 9.20 -3.94
C ILE A 109 -26.73 8.00 -3.85
N VAL A 110 -27.01 7.09 -2.94
CA VAL A 110 -26.46 5.74 -2.94
C VAL A 110 -27.01 4.99 -4.15
N SER A 111 -26.19 4.78 -5.17
CA SER A 111 -26.58 4.06 -6.41
C SER A 111 -26.50 2.55 -6.23
N ALA A 112 -25.50 2.06 -5.48
CA ALA A 112 -25.35 0.65 -5.10
C ALA A 112 -24.53 0.53 -3.82
N LYS A 113 -24.62 -0.64 -3.18
CA LYS A 113 -23.82 -1.04 -2.01
C LYS A 113 -23.11 -2.36 -2.29
N ASN A 114 -22.15 -2.69 -1.45
CA ASN A 114 -21.41 -3.95 -1.50
C ASN A 114 -20.72 -4.18 -2.86
N ARG A 115 -20.29 -3.10 -3.51
CA ARG A 115 -19.34 -3.21 -4.60
C ARG A 115 -17.99 -3.61 -4.02
N ARG A 116 -17.25 -4.47 -4.68
CA ARG A 116 -15.93 -4.89 -4.23
C ARG A 116 -14.86 -4.38 -5.17
N MET A 117 -13.79 -3.92 -4.58
CA MET A 117 -12.55 -3.63 -5.25
C MET A 117 -11.74 -4.92 -5.30
N ASP A 118 -11.13 -5.23 -6.44
CA ASP A 118 -10.19 -6.34 -6.53
C ASP A 118 -8.87 -6.02 -5.77
N SER A 119 -8.08 -7.06 -5.52
CA SER A 119 -6.81 -6.93 -4.79
C SER A 119 -5.80 -5.99 -5.45
N ASP A 120 -5.94 -5.73 -6.75
CA ASP A 120 -5.06 -4.82 -7.49
C ASP A 120 -5.56 -3.37 -7.46
N ASN A 121 -6.64 -3.09 -6.70
CA ASN A 121 -7.28 -1.77 -6.59
C ASN A 121 -7.64 -1.15 -7.94
N ASN A 122 -7.92 -1.98 -8.94
CA ASN A 122 -8.09 -1.53 -10.33
C ASN A 122 -9.48 -1.83 -10.92
N THR A 123 -10.23 -2.80 -10.38
CA THR A 123 -11.53 -3.19 -10.92
C THR A 123 -12.59 -3.26 -9.83
N VAL A 124 -13.76 -2.66 -10.07
CA VAL A 124 -14.91 -2.75 -9.17
C VAL A 124 -15.88 -3.79 -9.69
N THR A 125 -16.15 -4.81 -8.86
CA THR A 125 -17.10 -5.88 -9.16
C THR A 125 -18.41 -5.70 -8.41
N ASP A 126 -19.45 -6.46 -8.77
CA ASP A 126 -20.77 -6.36 -8.13
C ASP A 126 -20.88 -7.10 -6.79
N GLY A 127 -19.77 -7.66 -6.30
CA GLY A 127 -19.73 -8.37 -5.01
C GLY A 127 -20.56 -9.66 -4.95
N SER A 128 -21.16 -10.08 -6.06
CA SER A 128 -22.05 -11.24 -6.13
C SER A 128 -21.33 -12.57 -6.43
N THR A 129 -20.03 -12.52 -6.72
CA THR A 129 -19.24 -13.72 -6.91
C THR A 129 -18.87 -14.32 -5.56
N ASP A 130 -19.16 -15.62 -5.38
CA ASP A 130 -18.78 -16.45 -4.21
C ASP A 130 -17.24 -16.59 -4.08
N ASP A 131 -16.49 -15.61 -4.52
CA ASP A 131 -15.05 -15.59 -4.32
C ASP A 131 -14.80 -15.25 -2.85
N SER A 132 -14.49 -16.28 -2.10
CA SER A 132 -14.20 -16.23 -0.67
C SER A 132 -12.85 -15.58 -0.33
N SER A 133 -12.21 -14.87 -1.27
CA SER A 133 -11.11 -13.98 -0.97
C SER A 133 -11.68 -12.80 -0.16
N THR A 134 -11.44 -12.81 1.14
CA THR A 134 -11.93 -11.83 2.11
C THR A 134 -11.19 -10.50 2.04
N ASP A 135 -10.31 -10.32 1.06
CA ASP A 135 -9.30 -9.26 1.07
C ASP A 135 -9.77 -7.93 0.47
N GLY A 136 -10.90 -7.88 -0.25
CA GLY A 136 -11.40 -6.65 -0.87
C GLY A 136 -12.14 -5.73 0.11
N VAL A 137 -12.13 -4.42 -0.19
CA VAL A 137 -12.91 -3.40 0.53
C VAL A 137 -14.29 -3.26 -0.09
N ASN A 138 -15.32 -3.17 0.75
CA ASN A 138 -16.66 -2.85 0.26
C ASN A 138 -16.77 -1.36 -0.08
N LEU A 139 -17.38 -1.09 -1.23
CA LEU A 139 -17.57 0.25 -1.75
C LEU A 139 -19.04 0.62 -1.79
N ILE A 140 -19.31 1.90 -1.55
CA ILE A 140 -20.55 2.59 -1.81
C ILE A 140 -20.44 3.23 -3.18
N GLN A 141 -21.31 2.88 -4.11
CA GLN A 141 -21.44 3.57 -5.39
C GLN A 141 -22.42 4.74 -5.26
N THR A 142 -22.05 5.91 -5.79
CA THR A 142 -22.88 7.12 -5.78
C THR A 142 -22.81 7.83 -7.13
N ASP A 143 -23.83 8.62 -7.45
CA ASP A 143 -23.84 9.55 -8.58
C ASP A 143 -23.41 10.98 -8.17
N ALA A 144 -23.08 11.21 -6.89
CA ALA A 144 -22.38 12.41 -6.48
C ALA A 144 -21.04 12.51 -7.23
N ALA A 145 -20.70 13.70 -7.72
CA ALA A 145 -19.48 13.90 -8.50
C ALA A 145 -18.23 13.70 -7.62
N ILE A 146 -17.51 12.61 -7.86
CA ILE A 146 -16.20 12.31 -7.26
C ILE A 146 -15.14 12.54 -8.34
N ASN A 147 -14.18 13.42 -8.05
CA ASN A 147 -13.13 13.83 -8.97
C ASN A 147 -11.78 13.86 -8.23
N PRO A 148 -10.63 13.89 -8.93
CA PRO A 148 -9.33 14.13 -8.33
C PRO A 148 -9.36 15.32 -7.36
N GLY A 149 -8.79 15.14 -6.16
CA GLY A 149 -8.85 16.07 -5.05
C GLY A 149 -9.96 15.77 -4.02
N ASN A 150 -11.04 15.05 -4.38
CA ASN A 150 -12.02 14.56 -3.41
C ASN A 150 -11.56 13.28 -2.70
N SER A 151 -10.56 12.57 -3.23
CA SER A 151 -9.97 11.38 -2.60
C SER A 151 -9.59 11.67 -1.15
N GLY A 152 -9.95 10.78 -0.24
CA GLY A 152 -9.74 10.90 1.20
C GLY A 152 -10.78 11.78 1.92
N GLY A 153 -11.64 12.49 1.18
CA GLY A 153 -12.73 13.30 1.74
C GLY A 153 -13.95 12.48 2.16
N ALA A 154 -14.85 13.10 2.90
CA ALA A 154 -16.01 12.44 3.46
C ALA A 154 -17.15 12.24 2.45
N LEU A 155 -17.78 11.06 2.48
CA LEU A 155 -19.15 10.85 2.05
C LEU A 155 -20.04 10.88 3.30
N LEU A 156 -21.00 11.82 3.33
CA LEU A 156 -21.88 12.03 4.48
C LEU A 156 -23.30 11.57 4.16
N ASN A 157 -24.01 11.09 5.19
CA ASN A 157 -25.46 10.95 5.16
C ASN A 157 -26.13 12.33 5.43
N MET A 158 -27.47 12.36 5.42
CA MET A 158 -28.22 13.61 5.66
C MET A 158 -28.20 14.09 7.11
N ASP A 159 -27.70 13.29 8.04
CA ASP A 159 -27.50 13.67 9.44
C ASP A 159 -26.09 14.25 9.68
N GLY A 160 -25.27 14.36 8.61
CA GLY A 160 -23.89 14.88 8.66
C GLY A 160 -22.88 13.90 9.23
N GLU A 161 -23.19 12.62 9.21
CA GLU A 161 -22.28 11.56 9.67
C GLU A 161 -21.50 10.96 8.50
N VAL A 162 -20.22 10.66 8.74
CA VAL A 162 -19.36 10.02 7.73
C VAL A 162 -19.80 8.57 7.53
N VAL A 163 -20.19 8.23 6.32
CA VAL A 163 -20.60 6.87 5.93
C VAL A 163 -19.63 6.24 4.93
N GLY A 164 -18.66 7.03 4.43
CA GLY A 164 -17.62 6.52 3.54
C GLY A 164 -16.50 7.53 3.32
N ILE A 165 -15.39 7.03 2.77
CA ILE A 165 -14.23 7.82 2.36
C ILE A 165 -14.21 7.83 0.83
N ASN A 166 -14.32 9.01 0.21
CA ASN A 166 -14.34 9.16 -1.24
C ASN A 166 -13.03 8.67 -1.87
N SER A 167 -13.09 7.95 -2.99
CA SER A 167 -11.92 7.56 -3.77
C SER A 167 -12.11 7.86 -5.25
N ALA A 168 -11.39 8.86 -5.75
CA ALA A 168 -11.42 9.23 -7.16
C ALA A 168 -10.57 8.26 -8.03
N LYS A 169 -9.63 7.51 -7.43
CA LYS A 169 -8.85 6.46 -8.11
C LYS A 169 -9.77 5.40 -8.75
N LEU A 170 -10.91 5.13 -8.11
CA LEU A 170 -11.87 4.12 -8.54
C LEU A 170 -12.92 4.66 -9.52
N ALA A 171 -13.02 6.00 -9.69
CA ALA A 171 -13.93 6.61 -10.63
C ALA A 171 -13.40 6.40 -12.06
N SER A 172 -14.13 5.64 -12.89
CA SER A 172 -13.78 5.50 -14.30
C SER A 172 -13.93 6.85 -15.01
N THR A 173 -12.87 7.32 -15.66
CA THR A 173 -12.90 8.55 -16.47
C THR A 173 -13.78 8.40 -17.72
N GLU A 174 -14.21 7.18 -18.06
CA GLU A 174 -15.01 6.88 -19.25
C GLU A 174 -16.51 6.82 -18.97
N VAL A 175 -16.94 6.79 -17.69
CA VAL A 175 -18.33 6.65 -17.30
C VAL A 175 -18.74 7.78 -16.37
N GLU A 176 -19.51 8.74 -16.88
CA GLU A 176 -20.08 9.80 -16.05
C GLU A 176 -21.16 9.26 -15.08
N GLY A 177 -21.20 9.80 -13.86
CA GLY A 177 -22.21 9.45 -12.85
C GLY A 177 -21.93 8.19 -12.05
N MET A 178 -20.69 7.70 -12.05
CA MET A 178 -20.23 6.59 -11.20
C MET A 178 -19.06 7.05 -10.33
N GLY A 179 -19.36 7.38 -9.08
CA GLY A 179 -18.39 7.65 -8.03
C GLY A 179 -18.38 6.53 -7.00
N TYR A 180 -17.27 6.39 -6.28
CA TYR A 180 -17.11 5.37 -5.25
C TYR A 180 -16.57 5.98 -3.95
N ALA A 181 -17.02 5.41 -2.84
CA ALA A 181 -16.46 5.67 -1.53
C ALA A 181 -16.25 4.33 -0.78
N ILE A 182 -15.17 4.23 -0.05
CA ILE A 182 -14.87 3.12 0.85
C ILE A 182 -15.89 3.13 1.98
N ALA A 183 -16.57 2.00 2.23
CA ALA A 183 -17.60 1.90 3.24
C ALA A 183 -17.00 2.02 4.65
N ILE A 184 -17.44 3.01 5.44
CA ILE A 184 -16.81 3.32 6.73
C ILE A 184 -16.89 2.18 7.74
N SER A 185 -18.02 1.44 7.79
CA SER A 185 -18.21 0.33 8.74
C SER A 185 -17.19 -0.79 8.59
N ASP A 186 -16.66 -0.99 7.38
CA ASP A 186 -15.68 -2.05 7.11
C ASP A 186 -14.25 -1.66 7.50
N VAL A 187 -13.99 -0.38 7.67
CA VAL A 187 -12.63 0.14 7.84
C VAL A 187 -12.41 0.87 9.17
N THR A 188 -13.45 1.00 10.00
CA THR A 188 -13.36 1.69 11.30
C THR A 188 -12.28 1.08 12.19
N ASP A 189 -12.25 -0.25 12.34
CA ASP A 189 -11.25 -0.94 13.17
C ASP A 189 -9.83 -0.75 12.62
N ILE A 190 -9.68 -0.71 11.29
CA ILE A 190 -8.40 -0.46 10.63
C ILE A 190 -7.94 0.96 10.93
N LEU A 191 -8.80 1.95 10.74
CA LEU A 191 -8.49 3.36 11.03
C LEU A 191 -8.14 3.56 12.51
N GLU A 192 -8.87 2.94 13.44
CA GLU A 192 -8.55 2.98 14.87
C GLU A 192 -7.16 2.40 15.16
N ASN A 193 -6.78 1.30 14.52
CA ASN A 193 -5.44 0.72 14.65
C ASN A 193 -4.37 1.66 14.08
N LEU A 194 -4.58 2.21 12.88
CA LEU A 194 -3.65 3.17 12.26
C LEU A 194 -3.48 4.45 13.10
N MET A 195 -4.56 4.95 13.72
CA MET A 195 -4.50 6.10 14.63
C MET A 195 -3.66 5.84 15.90
N ASN A 196 -3.49 4.60 16.31
CA ASN A 196 -2.70 4.20 17.46
C ASN A 196 -1.24 3.88 17.14
N GLU A 197 -0.85 3.86 15.86
CA GLU A 197 0.54 3.67 15.47
C GLU A 197 1.42 4.88 15.86
N THR A 198 2.72 4.70 15.83
CA THR A 198 3.69 5.80 15.99
C THR A 198 3.78 6.57 14.69
N ALA A 199 3.59 7.88 14.73
CA ALA A 199 3.78 8.73 13.56
C ALA A 199 5.24 8.64 13.06
N ARG A 200 5.42 8.45 11.75
CA ARG A 200 6.73 8.26 11.13
C ARG A 200 6.83 9.11 9.86
N ASN A 201 8.02 9.66 9.63
CA ASN A 201 8.35 10.26 8.35
C ASN A 201 8.94 9.19 7.43
N LYS A 202 8.68 9.30 6.15
CA LYS A 202 9.40 8.50 5.16
C LYS A 202 10.87 8.90 5.18
N LEU A 203 11.74 7.91 5.16
CA LEU A 203 13.19 8.09 5.15
C LEU A 203 13.70 7.98 3.70
N ASP A 204 14.83 8.61 3.45
CA ASP A 204 15.54 8.44 2.18
C ASP A 204 16.00 6.99 1.99
N ASP A 205 16.19 6.57 0.73
CA ASP A 205 16.56 5.18 0.38
C ASP A 205 17.85 4.70 1.07
N GLU A 206 18.77 5.61 1.41
CA GLU A 206 20.03 5.31 2.09
C GLU A 206 19.89 5.24 3.63
N ASP A 207 18.82 5.81 4.17
CA ASP A 207 18.65 6.02 5.62
C ASP A 207 17.68 5.04 6.28
N HIS A 208 16.80 4.38 5.51
CA HIS A 208 15.89 3.39 6.09
C HIS A 208 16.56 2.05 6.38
N GLY A 209 15.93 1.29 7.28
CA GLY A 209 16.39 -0.04 7.66
C GLY A 209 16.12 -1.09 6.59
N VAL A 210 16.99 -2.10 6.51
CA VAL A 210 16.88 -3.20 5.55
C VAL A 210 16.88 -4.56 6.21
N LEU A 211 16.21 -5.53 5.58
CA LEU A 211 16.19 -6.93 6.02
C LEU A 211 17.42 -7.70 5.56
N GLY A 212 17.98 -7.37 4.40
CA GLY A 212 19.08 -8.11 3.76
C GLY A 212 18.64 -9.46 3.20
N ILE A 213 17.59 -9.41 2.39
CA ILE A 213 17.05 -10.57 1.63
C ILE A 213 17.01 -10.24 0.15
N LYS A 214 16.94 -11.30 -0.68
CA LYS A 214 16.41 -11.19 -2.04
C LYS A 214 15.10 -11.94 -2.09
N GLY A 215 14.07 -11.25 -2.48
CA GLY A 215 12.70 -11.76 -2.54
C GLY A 215 12.03 -11.36 -3.85
N GLN A 216 10.91 -11.99 -4.12
CA GLN A 216 10.03 -11.63 -5.22
C GLN A 216 8.58 -11.86 -4.85
N THR A 217 7.69 -11.11 -5.47
CA THR A 217 6.25 -11.26 -5.30
C THR A 217 5.80 -12.64 -5.79
N VAL A 218 4.97 -13.32 -4.99
CA VAL A 218 4.34 -14.58 -5.40
C VAL A 218 3.19 -14.25 -6.35
N ASP A 219 3.28 -14.70 -7.60
CA ASP A 219 2.23 -14.44 -8.59
C ASP A 219 0.95 -15.26 -8.33
N SER A 220 -0.18 -14.78 -8.86
CA SER A 220 -1.49 -15.39 -8.68
C SER A 220 -1.58 -16.82 -9.26
N GLN A 221 -0.76 -17.16 -10.25
CA GLN A 221 -0.73 -18.51 -10.82
C GLN A 221 -0.02 -19.48 -9.85
N ALA A 222 1.06 -19.02 -9.21
CA ALA A 222 1.75 -19.81 -8.18
C ALA A 222 0.85 -20.08 -6.97
N VAL A 223 0.08 -19.08 -6.53
CA VAL A 223 -0.93 -19.26 -5.48
C VAL A 223 -1.95 -20.34 -5.86
N GLN A 224 -2.53 -20.26 -7.06
CA GLN A 224 -3.60 -21.18 -7.48
C GLN A 224 -3.13 -22.59 -7.80
N LEU A 225 -1.95 -22.74 -8.41
CA LEU A 225 -1.47 -24.03 -8.90
C LEU A 225 -0.68 -24.82 -7.86
N TYR A 226 0.00 -24.11 -6.95
CA TYR A 226 0.96 -24.74 -6.03
C TYR A 226 0.63 -24.50 -4.57
N ASP A 227 -0.49 -23.83 -4.26
CA ASP A 227 -0.92 -23.51 -2.89
C ASP A 227 0.18 -22.77 -2.10
N ILE A 228 0.94 -21.89 -2.79
CA ILE A 228 1.94 -21.04 -2.17
C ILE A 228 1.21 -19.81 -1.62
N PRO A 229 1.44 -19.42 -0.35
CA PRO A 229 0.83 -18.21 0.20
C PRO A 229 1.17 -16.95 -0.60
N SER A 230 0.19 -16.03 -0.76
CA SER A 230 0.44 -14.72 -1.32
C SER A 230 1.42 -13.95 -0.44
N GLY A 231 2.32 -13.17 -1.04
CA GLY A 231 3.33 -12.40 -0.30
C GLY A 231 4.67 -12.33 -1.01
N VAL A 232 5.75 -12.13 -0.24
CA VAL A 232 7.12 -12.04 -0.74
C VAL A 232 7.86 -13.36 -0.48
N TYR A 233 8.14 -14.10 -1.54
CA TYR A 233 8.96 -15.30 -1.49
C TYR A 233 10.43 -14.95 -1.33
N VAL A 234 11.06 -15.45 -0.25
CA VAL A 234 12.48 -15.23 0.05
C VAL A 234 13.31 -16.33 -0.61
N TYR A 235 14.00 -16.00 -1.70
CA TYR A 235 14.85 -16.97 -2.40
C TYR A 235 16.32 -16.91 -1.96
N GLN A 236 16.74 -15.83 -1.29
CA GLN A 236 18.09 -15.71 -0.70
C GLN A 236 18.05 -14.87 0.57
N VAL A 237 18.75 -15.32 1.60
CA VAL A 237 19.07 -14.55 2.81
C VAL A 237 20.56 -14.21 2.77
N MET A 238 20.91 -12.93 2.87
CA MET A 238 22.29 -12.47 2.74
C MET A 238 23.10 -12.78 4.02
N ASP A 239 24.34 -13.24 3.87
CA ASP A 239 25.22 -13.55 4.97
C ASP A 239 25.45 -12.32 5.88
N GLY A 240 25.31 -12.49 7.19
CA GLY A 240 25.49 -11.42 8.18
C GLY A 240 24.34 -10.42 8.27
N SER A 241 23.29 -10.59 7.47
CA SER A 241 22.14 -9.67 7.43
C SER A 241 21.25 -9.73 8.67
N ALA A 242 20.36 -8.73 8.79
CA ALA A 242 19.31 -8.68 9.80
C ALA A 242 18.42 -9.94 9.74
N ALA A 243 18.04 -10.36 8.54
CA ALA A 243 17.22 -11.55 8.32
C ALA A 243 17.94 -12.84 8.75
N GLU A 244 19.25 -13.01 8.45
CA GLU A 244 20.02 -14.17 8.90
C GLU A 244 20.11 -14.21 10.42
N LYS A 245 20.47 -13.08 11.06
CA LYS A 245 20.57 -12.96 12.52
C LYS A 245 19.24 -13.29 13.22
N ALA A 246 18.12 -12.94 12.60
CA ALA A 246 16.77 -13.23 13.09
C ALA A 246 16.32 -14.68 12.84
N GLY A 247 17.06 -15.43 12.01
CA GLY A 247 16.74 -16.81 11.66
C GLY A 247 15.68 -16.95 10.58
N LEU A 248 15.43 -15.90 9.76
CA LEU A 248 14.58 -16.00 8.59
C LEU A 248 15.16 -17.03 7.63
N LYS A 249 14.32 -17.90 7.11
CA LYS A 249 14.74 -19.02 6.26
C LYS A 249 14.49 -18.70 4.79
N GLU A 250 15.39 -19.13 3.93
CA GLU A 250 15.13 -19.21 2.50
C GLU A 250 13.92 -20.09 2.22
N LYS A 251 13.18 -19.81 1.17
CA LYS A 251 11.93 -20.46 0.75
C LYS A 251 10.73 -20.16 1.64
N SER A 252 10.85 -19.28 2.63
CA SER A 252 9.69 -18.75 3.33
C SER A 252 9.00 -17.66 2.50
N VAL A 253 7.73 -17.42 2.81
CA VAL A 253 6.96 -16.31 2.23
C VAL A 253 6.64 -15.32 3.33
N ILE A 254 7.06 -14.06 3.19
CA ILE A 254 6.67 -12.98 4.12
C ILE A 254 5.25 -12.56 3.73
N THR A 255 4.32 -12.71 4.67
CA THR A 255 2.89 -12.42 4.46
C THR A 255 2.40 -11.22 5.25
N LYS A 256 3.14 -10.82 6.33
CA LYS A 256 2.83 -9.59 7.06
C LYS A 256 4.10 -8.92 7.58
N PHE A 257 4.02 -7.60 7.70
CA PHE A 257 5.01 -6.72 8.33
C PHE A 257 4.30 -5.88 9.40
N GLU A 258 4.71 -5.98 10.67
CA GLU A 258 4.05 -5.29 11.80
C GLU A 258 2.52 -5.51 11.81
N GLY A 259 2.08 -6.75 11.51
CA GLY A 259 0.67 -7.12 11.44
C GLY A 259 -0.06 -6.70 10.16
N LYS A 260 0.51 -5.84 9.31
CA LYS A 260 -0.04 -5.41 8.03
C LYS A 260 0.23 -6.45 6.95
N THR A 261 -0.74 -6.72 6.09
CA THR A 261 -0.57 -7.65 4.96
C THR A 261 0.54 -7.19 4.03
N VAL A 262 1.32 -8.15 3.54
CA VAL A 262 2.36 -7.94 2.52
C VAL A 262 2.01 -8.84 1.33
N SER A 263 1.54 -8.26 0.24
CA SER A 263 1.17 -8.97 -0.98
C SER A 263 2.23 -8.88 -2.08
N SER A 264 3.13 -7.88 -2.02
CA SER A 264 4.18 -7.68 -3.01
C SER A 264 5.50 -7.22 -2.40
N ILE A 265 6.60 -7.33 -3.16
CA ILE A 265 7.92 -6.85 -2.73
C ILE A 265 7.94 -5.32 -2.65
N GLU A 266 7.25 -4.65 -3.55
CA GLU A 266 7.10 -3.20 -3.58
C GLU A 266 6.42 -2.72 -2.30
N GLN A 267 5.37 -3.41 -1.85
CA GLN A 267 4.67 -3.11 -0.61
C GLN A 267 5.56 -3.32 0.62
N LEU A 268 6.35 -4.40 0.65
CA LEU A 268 7.32 -4.61 1.74
C LEU A 268 8.34 -3.47 1.81
N ILE A 269 8.85 -3.01 0.66
CA ILE A 269 9.78 -1.88 0.56
C ILE A 269 9.11 -0.59 1.03
N SER A 270 7.86 -0.35 0.64
CA SER A 270 7.10 0.85 1.07
C SER A 270 6.93 0.91 2.59
N TYR A 271 6.70 -0.23 3.24
CA TYR A 271 6.64 -0.27 4.71
C TYR A 271 8.01 -0.01 5.36
N LEU A 272 9.08 -0.65 4.85
CA LEU A 272 10.43 -0.48 5.38
C LEU A 272 10.93 0.96 5.29
N ALA A 273 10.47 1.74 4.30
CA ALA A 273 10.85 3.15 4.12
C ALA A 273 10.51 4.06 5.32
N TYR A 274 9.72 3.60 6.28
CA TYR A 274 9.34 4.34 7.49
C TYR A 274 10.07 3.85 8.76
N TYR A 275 11.03 2.91 8.66
CA TYR A 275 11.71 2.32 9.82
C TYR A 275 13.20 2.58 9.77
N GLU A 276 13.75 3.05 10.90
CA GLU A 276 15.17 3.33 11.02
C GLU A 276 16.01 2.05 11.18
N PRO A 277 17.29 2.06 10.75
CA PRO A 277 18.22 1.00 11.10
C PRO A 277 18.33 0.83 12.62
N GLY A 278 18.30 -0.41 13.10
CA GLY A 278 18.32 -0.75 14.51
C GLY A 278 16.96 -0.89 15.17
N GLU A 279 15.87 -0.54 14.51
CA GLU A 279 14.53 -0.85 14.99
C GLU A 279 14.24 -2.35 14.87
N GLU A 280 13.52 -2.90 15.87
CA GLU A 280 13.01 -4.27 15.85
C GLU A 280 11.60 -4.24 15.21
N VAL A 281 11.43 -5.05 14.15
CA VAL A 281 10.15 -5.23 13.46
C VAL A 281 9.71 -6.69 13.51
N GLU A 282 8.40 -6.92 13.46
CA GLU A 282 7.81 -8.25 13.47
C GLU A 282 7.36 -8.65 12.06
N LEU A 283 7.85 -9.79 11.58
CA LEU A 283 7.41 -10.40 10.33
C LEU A 283 6.55 -11.63 10.62
N THR A 284 5.40 -11.75 9.97
CA THR A 284 4.70 -13.03 9.85
C THR A 284 5.14 -13.69 8.56
N VAL A 285 5.64 -14.91 8.68
CA VAL A 285 6.17 -15.67 7.55
C VAL A 285 5.53 -17.05 7.47
N GLN A 286 5.34 -17.52 6.27
CA GLN A 286 4.91 -18.89 5.98
C GLN A 286 6.14 -19.71 5.60
N VAL A 287 6.45 -20.72 6.39
CA VAL A 287 7.64 -21.58 6.21
C VAL A 287 7.22 -22.91 5.63
N PRO A 288 7.91 -23.45 4.60
CA PRO A 288 7.60 -24.76 4.06
C PRO A 288 7.69 -25.86 5.13
N GLY A 289 6.60 -26.60 5.34
CA GLY A 289 6.47 -27.70 6.30
C GLY A 289 6.21 -29.04 5.61
N GLY A 290 5.95 -30.08 6.41
CA GLY A 290 5.75 -31.45 5.89
C GLY A 290 4.48 -31.65 5.06
N SER A 291 3.48 -30.76 5.17
CA SER A 291 2.18 -30.86 4.48
C SER A 291 1.68 -29.53 3.91
N GLY A 292 2.56 -28.59 3.65
CA GLY A 292 2.24 -27.25 3.16
C GLY A 292 3.09 -26.19 3.85
N TYR A 293 2.52 -25.03 4.10
CA TYR A 293 3.16 -23.92 4.79
C TYR A 293 2.69 -23.84 6.24
N GLU A 294 3.58 -23.46 7.15
CA GLU A 294 3.29 -23.25 8.57
C GLU A 294 3.64 -21.79 8.93
N GLU A 295 2.75 -21.11 9.65
CA GLU A 295 2.95 -19.73 10.06
C GLU A 295 3.94 -19.63 11.21
N GLU A 296 4.95 -18.79 11.05
CA GLU A 296 5.93 -18.43 12.08
C GLU A 296 6.00 -16.91 12.19
N THR A 297 6.25 -16.40 13.40
CA THR A 297 6.55 -14.99 13.65
C THR A 297 8.04 -14.81 13.89
N VAL A 298 8.67 -13.89 13.18
CA VAL A 298 10.11 -13.61 13.26
C VAL A 298 10.32 -12.13 13.61
N LYS A 299 11.07 -11.87 14.70
CA LYS A 299 11.49 -10.51 15.06
C LYS A 299 12.83 -10.19 14.48
N VAL A 300 12.92 -9.12 13.71
CA VAL A 300 14.11 -8.72 12.98
C VAL A 300 14.54 -7.32 13.42
N THR A 301 15.79 -7.17 13.86
CA THR A 301 16.39 -5.85 14.05
C THR A 301 16.99 -5.40 12.73
N LEU A 302 16.45 -4.34 12.13
CA LEU A 302 16.86 -3.87 10.81
C LEU A 302 18.32 -3.44 10.77
N ASP A 303 19.02 -3.81 9.71
CA ASP A 303 20.39 -3.33 9.45
C ASP A 303 20.35 -1.99 8.68
N LYS A 304 21.49 -1.27 8.68
CA LYS A 304 21.64 -0.06 7.84
C LYS A 304 21.79 -0.49 6.37
N ASN A 305 21.17 0.24 5.47
CA ASN A 305 21.38 0.08 4.03
C ASN A 305 22.83 0.52 3.71
N THR A 306 23.71 -0.45 3.46
CA THR A 306 25.09 -0.19 3.03
C THR A 306 25.13 -0.47 1.53
N THR A 307 25.10 0.55 0.71
CA THR A 307 25.50 0.43 -0.69
C THR A 307 26.94 -0.05 -0.73
N ASP A 308 27.27 -0.97 -1.64
CA ASP A 308 28.54 -1.73 -1.76
C ASP A 308 29.85 -0.92 -1.83
N GLU A 309 29.87 0.36 -1.47
CA GLU A 309 31.10 1.17 -1.45
C GLU A 309 32.02 0.93 -0.23
N ASP A 310 31.53 0.28 0.84
CA ASP A 310 32.31 0.03 2.07
C ASP A 310 32.89 -1.38 2.19
N SER A 311 32.67 -2.29 1.26
CA SER A 311 33.16 -3.68 1.32
C SER A 311 34.61 -3.89 0.84
N ASP A 312 35.29 -2.86 0.32
CA ASP A 312 36.62 -3.00 -0.29
C ASP A 312 37.81 -2.78 0.67
N ASN A 313 37.64 -2.85 2.00
CA ASN A 313 38.77 -2.60 2.91
C ASN A 313 38.94 -3.57 4.09
N LYS A 314 38.82 -4.89 3.89
CA LYS A 314 39.43 -5.92 4.76
C LYS A 314 39.59 -7.24 4.00
N ASP A 315 40.67 -7.44 3.37
CA ASP A 315 41.70 -8.44 3.54
C ASP A 315 42.58 -8.59 2.30
N GLY A 316 43.82 -8.21 2.47
CA GLY A 316 44.85 -8.40 1.47
C GLY A 316 45.32 -9.85 1.38
N LYS A 317 45.52 -10.30 0.13
CA LYS A 317 46.35 -11.45 -0.31
C LYS A 317 45.69 -12.82 -0.30
N LYS A 318 45.31 -13.32 -1.47
CA LYS A 318 46.04 -14.44 -2.13
C LYS A 318 45.53 -14.68 -3.57
N ASN A 319 46.49 -14.50 -4.46
CA ASN A 319 46.74 -15.19 -5.75
C ASN A 319 45.66 -16.08 -6.39
N GLY A 320 45.19 -15.64 -7.57
CA GLY A 320 45.56 -16.35 -8.81
C GLY A 320 44.49 -17.26 -9.41
N LYS A 321 44.01 -16.82 -10.56
CA LYS A 321 43.53 -17.60 -11.70
C LYS A 321 42.06 -18.06 -11.74
N ASP A 322 41.53 -17.58 -12.77
CA ASP A 322 40.53 -18.02 -13.72
C ASP A 322 39.26 -17.16 -13.67
N ALA A 323 39.26 -16.21 -14.60
CA ALA A 323 38.10 -15.49 -15.09
C ALA A 323 37.32 -16.41 -16.02
N GLU A 324 36.03 -16.50 -15.84
CA GLU A 324 35.05 -16.67 -16.90
C GLU A 324 33.65 -16.42 -16.34
N ASP A 325 33.02 -15.37 -16.88
CA ASP A 325 31.58 -15.12 -17.06
C ASP A 325 30.66 -15.05 -15.84
N GLU A 326 30.61 -13.88 -15.21
CA GLU A 326 29.39 -13.39 -14.54
C GLU A 326 28.63 -12.48 -15.50
N GLU A 327 27.67 -13.02 -16.24
CA GLU A 327 26.60 -12.24 -16.85
C GLU A 327 25.69 -11.71 -15.74
N SER A 328 25.66 -10.39 -15.59
CA SER A 328 24.77 -9.70 -14.64
C SER A 328 23.32 -9.83 -15.11
N ILE A 329 22.45 -10.22 -14.22
CA ILE A 329 21.01 -10.41 -14.42
C ILE A 329 20.26 -9.08 -14.74
N GLU A 330 20.93 -7.94 -14.58
CA GLU A 330 20.35 -6.61 -14.84
C GLU A 330 20.00 -6.34 -16.32
N ASP A 331 20.57 -7.07 -17.27
CA ASP A 331 20.30 -6.88 -18.72
C ASP A 331 19.05 -7.64 -19.22
N ALA A 332 18.37 -8.41 -18.37
CA ALA A 332 17.21 -9.20 -18.79
C ALA A 332 15.85 -8.47 -18.64
N PHE A 333 15.80 -7.31 -18.01
CA PHE A 333 14.52 -6.63 -17.68
C PHE A 333 14.42 -5.16 -18.12
N GLY A 334 15.27 -4.67 -18.99
CA GLY A 334 15.20 -3.30 -19.50
C GLY A 334 14.81 -3.24 -20.98
N GLY A 335 13.54 -3.10 -21.27
CA GLY A 335 13.02 -2.86 -22.62
C GLY A 335 11.97 -1.78 -22.64
N SER A 336 12.38 -0.51 -22.72
CA SER A 336 11.48 0.58 -23.12
C SER A 336 11.26 0.53 -24.64
N GLY A 337 9.99 0.58 -25.05
CA GLY A 337 9.58 0.57 -26.43
C GLY A 337 9.92 1.85 -27.20
N ASP A 338 10.07 1.70 -28.49
CA ASP A 338 9.67 2.69 -29.48
C ASP A 338 9.19 1.99 -30.75
N GLU A 339 8.18 2.59 -31.33
CA GLU A 339 7.38 2.15 -32.48
C GLU A 339 8.17 2.03 -33.77
N ASP A 340 7.90 1.03 -34.60
CA ASP A 340 7.34 1.16 -35.96
C ASP A 340 7.37 -0.14 -36.76
N SER A 341 6.17 -0.50 -37.22
CA SER A 341 5.80 -1.08 -38.54
C SER A 341 6.34 -2.41 -39.04
N GLU A 342 5.34 -3.18 -39.53
CA GLU A 342 5.20 -4.07 -40.68
C GLU A 342 5.50 -5.56 -40.53
N ASP A 343 4.39 -6.28 -40.60
CA ASP A 343 4.11 -7.58 -41.24
C ASP A 343 5.24 -8.58 -41.42
N GLN A 344 5.13 -9.73 -40.73
CA GLN A 344 5.15 -11.06 -41.38
C GLN A 344 4.73 -12.15 -40.38
N GLU A 345 3.73 -12.92 -40.85
CA GLU A 345 3.32 -14.19 -40.25
C GLU A 345 4.46 -15.21 -40.29
N GLU A 346 4.72 -15.92 -39.18
CA GLU A 346 4.95 -17.37 -39.23
C GLU A 346 4.99 -17.99 -37.81
N GLU A 347 4.38 -19.14 -37.74
CA GLU A 347 4.14 -20.09 -36.69
C GLU A 347 5.32 -20.42 -35.77
N GLY A 348 5.04 -20.58 -34.48
CA GLY A 348 5.90 -21.22 -33.51
C GLY A 348 5.47 -20.94 -32.08
N SER A 349 4.51 -21.69 -31.54
CA SER A 349 4.15 -21.69 -30.14
C SER A 349 5.29 -22.27 -29.29
N GLU A 350 6.19 -21.45 -28.83
CA GLU A 350 6.88 -21.68 -27.57
C GLU A 350 5.98 -21.03 -26.52
N GLU A 351 5.39 -21.85 -25.66
CA GLU A 351 4.73 -21.39 -24.43
C GLU A 351 5.80 -20.61 -23.65
N ASP A 352 5.60 -19.30 -23.49
CA ASP A 352 6.40 -18.47 -22.60
C ASP A 352 6.22 -19.02 -21.19
N GLU A 353 7.11 -19.90 -20.76
CA GLU A 353 7.14 -20.41 -19.39
C GLU A 353 7.40 -19.23 -18.47
N ASN A 354 6.43 -18.92 -17.58
CA ASN A 354 6.55 -17.91 -16.56
C ASN A 354 7.91 -18.05 -15.85
N PRO A 355 8.74 -17.00 -15.79
CA PRO A 355 10.08 -17.04 -15.20
C PRO A 355 10.09 -17.57 -13.76
N PHE A 356 9.03 -17.31 -13.00
CA PHE A 356 8.83 -17.82 -11.65
C PHE A 356 8.69 -19.35 -11.65
N ILE A 357 7.83 -19.90 -12.50
CA ILE A 357 7.63 -21.35 -12.63
C ILE A 357 8.91 -22.04 -13.08
N LYS A 358 9.63 -21.45 -14.05
CA LYS A 358 10.90 -21.95 -14.54
C LYS A 358 11.96 -22.06 -13.44
N TYR A 359 12.12 -20.99 -12.63
CA TYR A 359 13.04 -20.97 -11.50
C TYR A 359 12.74 -22.10 -10.49
N PHE A 360 11.48 -22.31 -10.12
CA PHE A 360 11.09 -23.34 -9.17
C PHE A 360 11.22 -24.76 -9.73
N THR A 361 10.98 -24.94 -11.03
CA THR A 361 11.19 -26.22 -11.72
C THR A 361 12.69 -26.58 -11.77
N GLU A 362 13.56 -25.62 -12.07
CA GLU A 362 15.01 -25.80 -12.08
C GLU A 362 15.58 -26.12 -10.69
N GLN A 363 14.98 -25.55 -9.63
CA GLN A 363 15.36 -25.85 -8.25
C GLN A 363 14.81 -27.20 -7.73
N GLY A 364 14.06 -27.93 -8.54
CA GLY A 364 13.48 -29.23 -8.18
C GLY A 364 12.40 -29.16 -7.10
N LEU A 365 11.82 -27.99 -6.92
CA LEU A 365 10.72 -27.74 -5.98
C LEU A 365 9.37 -28.18 -6.55
N PHE A 366 9.29 -28.33 -7.88
CA PHE A 366 8.14 -28.88 -8.60
C PHE A 366 8.55 -30.14 -9.37
N ARG A 367 7.78 -31.19 -9.20
CA ARG A 367 7.87 -32.43 -9.99
C ARG A 367 6.52 -32.76 -10.59
#